data_530c41015bf56904bc2e455bf0954bef
#
_entry.id   530c41015bf56904bc2e455bf0954bef
#
_cell.length_a   1.000
_cell.length_b   1.000
_cell.length_c   1.000
_cell.angle_alpha   90.00
_cell.angle_beta   90.00
_cell.angle_gamma   90.00
#
_symmetry.space_group_name_H-M   'P 1'
#
loop_
_entity.id
_entity.type
_entity.pdbx_description
1 polymer ?
#
loop_
_entity_poly.entity_id
_entity_poly.type
_entity_poly.pdbx_seq_one_letter_code
_entity_poly.pdbx_strand_id
1 'polypeptide(L)'
;MAKKQFKAESKRLLDLMINSIYTHKEIFLREIISNASDACDKLSYQALTDSSVGMDRKDFAIHIRVDKDARTITVSDNGIGMDKDDLENNLGVIASSGSYKFKQEVGDDAKGTDVIGQFGVGFYSAFMVADHITVVTKKFGADTAWRWESSGADGYTITECDRDGVGTDIIMHVKPDTDEENYSEFLESWRLQELVRKYSDYIRFPIRMEVSKTRRKEGSSDDKPEYETYTEEETLNSMVPIWQRSKSEVTEEEYHKFYRDKFHDYADPQRVIPVSVEGAVTYKALLFVPGAAPFDFYTKEFEKGLQLYSGGVLIMDKCADLLPEHFRFVRGVVDSPDLSLNISRELLQHDRQLKVIASNLEKKIKADLLKLLQEDREGYEKFWKNFGRQIKYGVVSEYGAHKDQLSDLLLFYSSTEKKPVTLAEYVSRMPEDQKYIYFAAGESPDKIDKLPQTELLKEKGTEILYFTEEVDEFCAQILHTFQEKELRSILGQEVEEGAKEKAQEAQDAHKAAFDFVKEALGDQVKEVRASTRLKSHPVCLTAGEGLSFEMEKYFQAVQPDSGIKADRILELNVEHPAFAALESAVTADPEKAKKYAALLYNQALLIAGLPLEDPSGYTDLVCELMK
;
A
#
# COMPACT_ATOMS: atom_id res chain seq x y z
N MET A 1 -17.06 15.28 -49.97
CA MET A 1 -18.12 15.04 -48.97
C MET A 1 -18.10 16.15 -47.95
N ALA A 2 -19.22 16.86 -47.73
CA ALA A 2 -19.28 17.91 -46.71
C ALA A 2 -19.30 17.25 -45.30
N LYS A 3 -18.38 17.63 -44.40
CA LYS A 3 -18.41 17.23 -43.00
C LYS A 3 -19.68 17.77 -42.35
N LYS A 4 -20.52 16.92 -41.77
CA LYS A 4 -21.68 17.31 -40.97
C LYS A 4 -21.24 17.38 -39.48
N GLN A 5 -21.67 18.42 -38.80
CA GLN A 5 -21.45 18.53 -37.33
C GLN A 5 -22.50 17.71 -36.58
N PHE A 6 -22.10 17.11 -35.44
CA PHE A 6 -23.04 16.45 -34.54
C PHE A 6 -23.94 17.51 -33.89
N LYS A 7 -25.24 17.20 -33.72
CA LYS A 7 -26.19 17.98 -32.95
C LYS A 7 -26.26 17.40 -31.54
N ALA A 8 -26.20 18.23 -30.51
CA ALA A 8 -26.32 17.82 -29.13
C ALA A 8 -27.73 18.15 -28.59
N GLU A 9 -28.32 17.22 -27.83
CA GLU A 9 -29.51 17.45 -26.99
C GLU A 9 -29.02 17.94 -25.61
N SER A 10 -28.98 19.27 -25.41
CA SER A 10 -28.41 19.89 -24.20
C SER A 10 -29.06 19.40 -22.90
N LYS A 11 -30.40 19.21 -22.92
CA LYS A 11 -31.15 18.69 -21.76
C LYS A 11 -30.66 17.30 -21.34
N ARG A 12 -30.53 16.36 -22.28
CA ARG A 12 -30.09 14.99 -22.04
C ARG A 12 -28.61 14.92 -21.62
N LEU A 13 -27.78 15.80 -22.18
CA LEU A 13 -26.38 15.91 -21.78
C LEU A 13 -26.26 16.39 -20.34
N LEU A 14 -27.05 17.40 -19.94
CA LEU A 14 -27.05 17.90 -18.56
C LEU A 14 -27.53 16.81 -17.58
N ASP A 15 -28.58 16.07 -17.90
CA ASP A 15 -29.06 14.94 -17.11
C ASP A 15 -27.98 13.86 -16.93
N LEU A 16 -27.27 13.52 -18.00
CA LEU A 16 -26.16 12.57 -17.94
C LEU A 16 -25.01 13.11 -17.07
N MET A 17 -24.72 14.39 -17.13
CA MET A 17 -23.68 15.04 -16.32
C MET A 17 -24.03 15.04 -14.83
N ILE A 18 -25.27 15.35 -14.49
CA ILE A 18 -25.74 15.38 -13.10
C ILE A 18 -25.77 13.97 -12.49
N ASN A 19 -26.21 12.97 -13.27
CA ASN A 19 -26.54 11.65 -12.72
C ASN A 19 -25.50 10.55 -13.02
N SER A 20 -24.48 10.81 -13.86
CA SER A 20 -23.58 9.75 -14.33
C SER A 20 -22.10 10.08 -14.30
N ILE A 21 -21.70 11.34 -14.15
CA ILE A 21 -20.28 11.75 -14.14
C ILE A 21 -19.64 11.51 -12.78
N TYR A 22 -20.36 11.82 -11.71
CA TYR A 22 -19.86 11.73 -10.34
C TYR A 22 -20.45 10.51 -9.64
N THR A 23 -19.61 9.76 -8.96
CA THR A 23 -20.02 8.57 -8.20
C THR A 23 -20.61 8.95 -6.84
N HIS A 24 -20.09 10.02 -6.22
CA HIS A 24 -20.47 10.46 -4.89
C HIS A 24 -21.08 11.87 -4.91
N LYS A 25 -22.29 12.01 -4.35
CA LYS A 25 -22.99 13.31 -4.33
C LYS A 25 -22.26 14.38 -3.52
N GLU A 26 -21.55 13.97 -2.47
CA GLU A 26 -20.80 14.90 -1.60
C GLU A 26 -19.72 15.72 -2.31
N ILE A 27 -19.34 15.32 -3.51
CA ILE A 27 -18.35 16.03 -4.35
C ILE A 27 -18.84 17.40 -4.81
N PHE A 28 -20.15 17.66 -4.78
CA PHE A 28 -20.69 18.97 -5.15
C PHE A 28 -19.99 20.12 -4.42
N LEU A 29 -19.75 19.95 -3.11
CA LEU A 29 -19.14 21.01 -2.30
C LEU A 29 -17.68 21.25 -2.72
N ARG A 30 -16.93 20.19 -3.03
CA ARG A 30 -15.56 20.29 -3.57
C ARG A 30 -15.52 21.12 -4.86
N GLU A 31 -16.42 20.83 -5.79
CA GLU A 31 -16.46 21.52 -7.09
C GLU A 31 -16.84 23.00 -6.95
N ILE A 32 -17.83 23.31 -6.11
CA ILE A 32 -18.24 24.69 -5.85
C ILE A 32 -17.14 25.50 -5.16
N ILE A 33 -16.47 24.91 -4.14
CA ILE A 33 -15.32 25.55 -3.47
C ILE A 33 -14.15 25.74 -4.45
N SER A 34 -13.88 24.76 -5.32
CA SER A 34 -12.83 24.88 -6.34
C SER A 34 -13.09 26.05 -7.29
N ASN A 35 -14.35 26.24 -7.73
CA ASN A 35 -14.73 27.37 -8.58
C ASN A 35 -14.59 28.72 -7.84
N ALA A 36 -14.96 28.79 -6.58
CA ALA A 36 -14.77 29.95 -5.72
C ALA A 36 -13.28 30.30 -5.55
N SER A 37 -12.44 29.27 -5.32
CA SER A 37 -10.98 29.44 -5.27
C SER A 37 -10.41 29.98 -6.56
N ASP A 38 -10.83 29.45 -7.72
CA ASP A 38 -10.40 29.95 -9.03
C ASP A 38 -10.81 31.40 -9.28
N ALA A 39 -11.99 31.79 -8.79
CA ALA A 39 -12.45 33.20 -8.89
C ALA A 39 -11.58 34.14 -8.03
N CYS A 40 -11.20 33.72 -6.84
CA CYS A 40 -10.27 34.45 -5.97
C CYS A 40 -8.85 34.51 -6.59
N ASP A 41 -8.35 33.39 -7.16
CA ASP A 41 -7.04 33.38 -7.83
C ASP A 41 -6.98 34.37 -9.00
N LYS A 42 -8.02 34.43 -9.83
CA LYS A 42 -8.10 35.39 -10.97
C LYS A 42 -8.02 36.85 -10.52
N LEU A 43 -8.78 37.24 -9.49
CA LEU A 43 -8.73 38.61 -8.99
C LEU A 43 -7.43 38.89 -8.24
N SER A 44 -6.92 37.93 -7.48
CA SER A 44 -5.63 38.06 -6.81
C SER A 44 -4.47 38.22 -7.81
N TYR A 45 -4.52 37.52 -8.95
CA TYR A 45 -3.56 37.72 -10.04
C TYR A 45 -3.66 39.11 -10.69
N GLN A 46 -4.89 39.56 -10.94
CA GLN A 46 -5.12 40.92 -11.46
C GLN A 46 -4.60 41.99 -10.49
N ALA A 47 -4.73 41.79 -9.19
CA ALA A 47 -4.22 42.68 -8.15
C ALA A 47 -2.70 42.90 -8.19
N LEU A 48 -1.93 41.96 -8.80
CA LEU A 48 -0.48 42.11 -8.97
C LEU A 48 -0.12 43.26 -9.93
N THR A 49 -1.00 43.58 -10.87
CA THR A 49 -0.75 44.59 -11.91
C THR A 49 -1.72 45.77 -11.85
N ASP A 50 -2.87 45.62 -11.19
CA ASP A 50 -3.95 46.62 -11.10
C ASP A 50 -4.20 46.98 -9.63
N SER A 51 -3.66 48.13 -9.21
CA SER A 51 -3.83 48.65 -7.85
C SER A 51 -5.27 49.05 -7.51
N SER A 52 -6.17 49.16 -8.51
CA SER A 52 -7.59 49.49 -8.28
C SER A 52 -8.36 48.35 -7.62
N VAL A 53 -7.82 47.10 -7.64
CA VAL A 53 -8.39 45.96 -6.92
C VAL A 53 -8.45 46.24 -5.42
N GLY A 54 -7.42 46.90 -4.85
CA GLY A 54 -7.40 47.35 -3.46
C GLY A 54 -7.45 46.22 -2.41
N MET A 55 -7.16 44.98 -2.80
CA MET A 55 -7.19 43.79 -1.94
C MET A 55 -5.83 43.09 -1.97
N ASP A 56 -5.36 42.69 -0.81
CA ASP A 56 -4.23 41.78 -0.66
C ASP A 56 -4.71 40.33 -0.66
N ARG A 57 -3.78 39.36 -0.88
CA ARG A 57 -4.10 37.93 -0.88
C ARG A 57 -4.82 37.46 0.39
N LYS A 58 -4.52 38.02 1.54
CA LYS A 58 -5.15 37.72 2.84
C LYS A 58 -6.63 38.17 2.95
N ASP A 59 -7.07 39.05 2.07
CA ASP A 59 -8.42 39.62 2.10
C ASP A 59 -9.43 38.73 1.33
N PHE A 60 -8.92 37.79 0.52
CA PHE A 60 -9.75 36.83 -0.17
C PHE A 60 -10.21 35.71 0.78
N ALA A 61 -11.48 35.34 0.70
CA ALA A 61 -12.07 34.27 1.51
C ALA A 61 -13.27 33.64 0.80
N ILE A 62 -13.55 32.40 1.18
CA ILE A 62 -14.74 31.66 0.79
C ILE A 62 -15.58 31.46 2.05
N HIS A 63 -16.87 31.79 2.00
CA HIS A 63 -17.78 31.65 3.13
C HIS A 63 -18.85 30.60 2.82
N ILE A 64 -19.11 29.73 3.77
CA ILE A 64 -20.19 28.74 3.70
C ILE A 64 -21.24 29.11 4.76
N ARG A 65 -22.51 29.20 4.35
CA ARG A 65 -23.63 29.44 5.22
C ARG A 65 -24.71 28.40 4.99
N VAL A 66 -25.38 28.01 6.05
CA VAL A 66 -26.49 27.07 6.02
C VAL A 66 -27.70 27.74 6.67
N ASP A 67 -28.83 27.67 5.98
CA ASP A 67 -30.13 28.03 6.53
C ASP A 67 -30.99 26.73 6.48
N LYS A 68 -31.20 26.14 7.66
CA LYS A 68 -31.96 24.88 7.80
C LYS A 68 -33.44 25.07 7.51
N ASP A 69 -33.99 26.24 7.90
CA ASP A 69 -35.42 26.54 7.72
C ASP A 69 -35.75 26.76 6.24
N ALA A 70 -34.88 27.48 5.54
CA ALA A 70 -35.00 27.69 4.10
C ALA A 70 -34.41 26.52 3.27
N ARG A 71 -33.83 25.50 3.92
CA ARG A 71 -33.11 24.37 3.28
C ARG A 71 -32.06 24.84 2.27
N THR A 72 -31.30 25.86 2.58
CA THR A 72 -30.28 26.38 1.64
C THR A 72 -28.87 26.24 2.17
N ILE A 73 -27.95 25.97 1.24
CA ILE A 73 -26.52 26.10 1.42
C ILE A 73 -26.03 27.21 0.51
N THR A 74 -25.34 28.19 1.06
CA THR A 74 -24.75 29.30 0.31
C THR A 74 -23.22 29.21 0.38
N VAL A 75 -22.56 29.19 -0.78
CA VAL A 75 -21.11 29.36 -0.89
C VAL A 75 -20.84 30.70 -1.55
N SER A 76 -20.13 31.57 -0.84
CA SER A 76 -19.82 32.94 -1.26
C SER A 76 -18.33 33.13 -1.42
N ASP A 77 -17.90 33.80 -2.49
CA ASP A 77 -16.52 34.24 -2.68
C ASP A 77 -16.49 35.77 -2.93
N ASN A 78 -15.34 36.35 -2.66
CA ASN A 78 -15.04 37.76 -3.01
C ASN A 78 -14.01 37.83 -4.16
N GLY A 79 -14.06 36.85 -5.09
CA GLY A 79 -13.22 36.76 -6.27
C GLY A 79 -13.68 37.73 -7.38
N ILE A 80 -13.26 37.42 -8.62
CA ILE A 80 -13.46 38.34 -9.77
C ILE A 80 -14.92 38.59 -10.14
N GLY A 81 -15.86 37.72 -9.78
CA GLY A 81 -17.26 37.78 -10.15
C GLY A 81 -17.51 37.59 -11.66
N MET A 82 -18.77 37.77 -12.08
CA MET A 82 -19.21 37.59 -13.46
C MET A 82 -20.14 38.70 -13.88
N ASP A 83 -20.03 39.16 -15.13
CA ASP A 83 -21.03 39.94 -15.81
C ASP A 83 -22.07 39.05 -16.53
N LYS A 84 -23.01 39.65 -17.25
CA LYS A 84 -24.06 38.91 -17.97
C LYS A 84 -23.50 37.99 -19.03
N ASP A 85 -22.51 38.44 -19.79
CA ASP A 85 -21.88 37.66 -20.85
C ASP A 85 -21.08 36.48 -20.26
N ASP A 86 -20.42 36.70 -19.12
CA ASP A 86 -19.75 35.62 -18.39
C ASP A 86 -20.72 34.57 -17.90
N LEU A 87 -21.89 34.95 -17.36
CA LEU A 87 -22.95 34.02 -16.95
C LEU A 87 -23.46 33.18 -18.11
N GLU A 88 -23.74 33.82 -19.25
CA GLU A 88 -24.19 33.12 -20.45
C GLU A 88 -23.13 32.13 -20.98
N ASN A 89 -21.84 32.53 -20.97
CA ASN A 89 -20.74 31.74 -21.54
C ASN A 89 -20.19 30.67 -20.59
N ASN A 90 -20.25 30.86 -19.26
CA ASN A 90 -19.66 29.96 -18.28
C ASN A 90 -20.70 29.06 -17.59
N LEU A 91 -21.94 29.56 -17.37
CA LEU A 91 -23.02 28.79 -16.76
C LEU A 91 -24.12 28.39 -17.75
N GLY A 92 -24.25 29.14 -18.89
CA GLY A 92 -25.20 28.83 -19.95
C GLY A 92 -24.66 27.85 -21.00
N VAL A 93 -23.35 27.63 -21.05
CA VAL A 93 -22.71 26.74 -22.02
C VAL A 93 -22.06 25.56 -21.28
N ILE A 94 -22.56 24.36 -21.51
CA ILE A 94 -22.03 23.13 -20.92
C ILE A 94 -20.61 22.85 -21.43
N ALA A 95 -19.69 22.46 -20.53
CA ALA A 95 -18.28 22.20 -20.81
C ALA A 95 -17.50 23.45 -21.30
N SER A 96 -17.91 24.66 -20.90
CA SER A 96 -17.16 25.89 -21.09
C SER A 96 -16.47 26.28 -19.77
N SER A 97 -15.15 26.30 -19.73
CA SER A 97 -14.39 26.69 -18.54
C SER A 97 -13.74 28.08 -18.74
N GLY A 98 -14.22 29.08 -17.99
CA GLY A 98 -13.58 30.38 -17.90
C GLY A 98 -12.20 30.33 -17.23
N SER A 99 -11.96 29.34 -16.37
CA SER A 99 -10.68 29.13 -15.71
C SER A 99 -9.64 28.55 -16.68
N TYR A 100 -10.05 27.65 -17.56
CA TYR A 100 -9.18 27.11 -18.62
C TYR A 100 -8.78 28.21 -19.64
N LYS A 101 -9.73 29.05 -20.05
CA LYS A 101 -9.44 30.20 -20.94
C LYS A 101 -8.43 31.13 -20.31
N PHE A 102 -8.63 31.50 -19.04
CA PHE A 102 -7.70 32.34 -18.29
C PHE A 102 -6.29 31.73 -18.24
N LYS A 103 -6.16 30.41 -17.98
CA LYS A 103 -4.87 29.70 -17.99
C LYS A 103 -4.17 29.78 -19.36
N GLN A 104 -4.93 29.71 -20.46
CA GLN A 104 -4.37 29.83 -21.80
C GLN A 104 -3.92 31.28 -22.13
N GLU A 105 -4.62 32.28 -21.64
CA GLU A 105 -4.30 33.71 -21.87
C GLU A 105 -3.05 34.14 -21.09
N VAL A 106 -2.87 33.64 -19.88
CA VAL A 106 -1.74 34.03 -19.01
C VAL A 106 -0.46 33.22 -19.37
N GLY A 107 -0.58 32.04 -20.00
CA GLY A 107 0.55 31.22 -20.45
C GLY A 107 1.51 30.79 -19.33
N ASP A 108 2.80 30.58 -19.67
CA ASP A 108 3.85 30.18 -18.74
C ASP A 108 4.25 31.23 -17.69
N ASP A 109 3.81 32.47 -17.84
CA ASP A 109 4.05 33.58 -16.88
C ASP A 109 3.18 33.43 -15.61
N ALA A 110 2.21 32.53 -15.61
CA ALA A 110 1.33 32.23 -14.47
C ALA A 110 2.01 31.40 -13.37
N LYS A 111 3.31 31.55 -13.12
CA LYS A 111 3.98 30.92 -11.97
C LYS A 111 3.33 31.43 -10.67
N GLY A 112 2.39 30.64 -10.16
CA GLY A 112 1.67 30.93 -8.91
C GLY A 112 0.14 30.87 -8.98
N THR A 113 -0.45 30.70 -10.17
CA THR A 113 -1.90 30.47 -10.32
C THR A 113 -2.15 29.01 -10.69
N ASP A 114 -2.52 28.18 -9.71
CA ASP A 114 -2.95 26.81 -9.95
C ASP A 114 -4.47 26.76 -10.12
N VAL A 115 -4.93 27.10 -11.33
CA VAL A 115 -6.35 27.02 -11.68
C VAL A 115 -6.83 25.57 -11.61
N ILE A 116 -7.83 25.33 -10.77
CA ILE A 116 -8.36 23.98 -10.48
C ILE A 116 -9.41 23.56 -11.53
N GLY A 117 -10.37 24.45 -11.89
CA GLY A 117 -11.51 24.16 -12.76
C GLY A 117 -11.16 24.14 -14.25
N GLN A 118 -10.91 22.96 -14.84
CA GLN A 118 -10.49 22.83 -16.25
C GLN A 118 -11.61 22.40 -17.20
N PHE A 119 -12.65 21.71 -16.72
CA PHE A 119 -13.61 21.00 -17.59
C PHE A 119 -14.92 21.76 -17.82
N GLY A 120 -15.24 22.79 -17.01
CA GLY A 120 -16.48 23.57 -17.14
C GLY A 120 -17.76 22.76 -16.83
N VAL A 121 -17.66 21.74 -16.01
CA VAL A 121 -18.79 20.88 -15.62
C VAL A 121 -19.02 20.83 -14.12
N GLY A 122 -18.02 21.20 -13.31
CA GLY A 122 -18.06 21.11 -11.86
C GLY A 122 -19.24 21.84 -11.22
N PHE A 123 -19.63 23.00 -11.75
CA PHE A 123 -20.78 23.75 -11.26
C PHE A 123 -22.09 22.94 -11.27
N TYR A 124 -22.33 22.13 -12.30
CA TYR A 124 -23.57 21.36 -12.42
C TYR A 124 -23.68 20.21 -11.42
N SER A 125 -22.57 19.84 -10.73
CA SER A 125 -22.61 18.87 -9.63
C SER A 125 -23.52 19.34 -8.49
N ALA A 126 -23.73 20.63 -8.32
CA ALA A 126 -24.66 21.19 -7.34
C ALA A 126 -26.10 20.66 -7.51
N PHE A 127 -26.53 20.35 -8.75
CA PHE A 127 -27.85 19.76 -9.02
C PHE A 127 -27.98 18.29 -8.55
N MET A 128 -26.90 17.65 -8.16
CA MET A 128 -26.97 16.33 -7.51
C MET A 128 -27.69 16.42 -6.17
N VAL A 129 -27.52 17.53 -5.44
CA VAL A 129 -28.07 17.77 -4.09
C VAL A 129 -29.14 18.86 -4.04
N ALA A 130 -29.17 19.77 -5.04
CA ALA A 130 -30.11 20.89 -5.09
C ALA A 130 -31.15 20.70 -6.20
N ASP A 131 -32.38 21.12 -5.96
CA ASP A 131 -33.46 21.20 -6.95
C ASP A 131 -33.59 22.59 -7.57
N HIS A 132 -33.00 23.61 -6.95
CA HIS A 132 -32.92 24.99 -7.44
C HIS A 132 -31.59 25.63 -7.05
N ILE A 133 -30.99 26.35 -7.99
CA ILE A 133 -29.72 27.07 -7.77
C ILE A 133 -29.92 28.51 -8.21
N THR A 134 -29.56 29.44 -7.31
CA THR A 134 -29.48 30.88 -7.57
C THR A 134 -28.03 31.33 -7.49
N VAL A 135 -27.51 31.99 -8.50
CA VAL A 135 -26.19 32.63 -8.51
C VAL A 135 -26.36 34.14 -8.53
N VAL A 136 -25.87 34.82 -7.51
CA VAL A 136 -25.85 36.28 -7.43
C VAL A 136 -24.39 36.73 -7.55
N THR A 137 -24.09 37.54 -8.57
CA THR A 137 -22.68 37.87 -8.87
C THR A 137 -22.51 39.30 -9.34
N LYS A 138 -21.36 39.89 -8.99
CA LYS A 138 -20.93 41.21 -9.46
C LYS A 138 -19.47 41.15 -9.88
N LYS A 139 -19.19 41.45 -11.16
CA LYS A 139 -17.84 41.44 -11.70
C LYS A 139 -17.04 42.63 -11.21
N PHE A 140 -15.74 42.42 -10.97
CA PHE A 140 -14.83 43.51 -10.64
C PHE A 140 -14.85 44.61 -11.75
N GLY A 141 -15.00 45.84 -11.34
CA GLY A 141 -15.10 47.00 -12.25
C GLY A 141 -16.47 47.22 -12.90
N ALA A 142 -17.48 46.39 -12.60
CA ALA A 142 -18.84 46.56 -13.10
C ALA A 142 -19.74 47.25 -12.06
N ASP A 143 -20.67 48.09 -12.54
CA ASP A 143 -21.65 48.76 -11.68
C ASP A 143 -22.85 47.85 -11.37
N THR A 144 -23.22 46.95 -12.31
CA THR A 144 -24.41 46.12 -12.26
C THR A 144 -24.10 44.72 -11.74
N ALA A 145 -24.92 44.24 -10.82
CA ALA A 145 -24.93 42.84 -10.39
C ALA A 145 -26.02 42.04 -11.12
N TRP A 146 -25.79 40.73 -11.25
CA TRP A 146 -26.65 39.84 -12.00
C TRP A 146 -27.06 38.62 -11.16
N ARG A 147 -28.32 38.20 -11.36
CA ARG A 147 -28.88 36.96 -10.78
C ARG A 147 -29.17 35.99 -11.89
N TRP A 148 -28.57 34.81 -11.80
CA TRP A 148 -28.84 33.63 -12.63
C TRP A 148 -29.60 32.62 -11.79
N GLU A 149 -30.66 32.01 -12.34
CA GLU A 149 -31.48 31.02 -11.65
C GLU A 149 -31.81 29.85 -12.56
N SER A 150 -31.76 28.62 -12.02
CA SER A 150 -32.11 27.40 -12.73
C SER A 150 -32.59 26.32 -11.79
N SER A 151 -33.54 25.49 -12.26
CA SER A 151 -33.96 24.24 -11.64
C SER A 151 -33.42 23.00 -12.37
N GLY A 152 -32.34 23.14 -13.14
CA GLY A 152 -31.67 22.05 -13.86
C GLY A 152 -31.91 22.10 -15.38
N ALA A 153 -32.33 20.99 -15.97
CA ALA A 153 -32.35 20.78 -17.42
C ALA A 153 -33.38 21.62 -18.19
N ASP A 154 -34.26 22.35 -17.52
CA ASP A 154 -35.32 23.16 -18.17
C ASP A 154 -34.87 24.55 -18.61
N GLY A 155 -33.60 24.90 -18.33
CA GLY A 155 -33.02 26.17 -18.71
C GLY A 155 -32.73 27.10 -17.52
N TYR A 156 -32.41 28.36 -17.80
CA TYR A 156 -32.06 29.34 -16.80
C TYR A 156 -32.62 30.74 -17.16
N THR A 157 -32.67 31.62 -16.16
CA THR A 157 -33.00 33.05 -16.33
C THR A 157 -31.85 33.90 -15.81
N ILE A 158 -31.67 35.10 -16.43
CA ILE A 158 -30.70 36.09 -15.97
C ILE A 158 -31.45 37.41 -15.80
N THR A 159 -31.35 37.99 -14.62
CA THR A 159 -31.98 39.27 -14.27
C THR A 159 -30.99 40.18 -13.54
N GLU A 160 -31.18 41.53 -13.66
CA GLU A 160 -30.42 42.46 -12.85
C GLU A 160 -30.83 42.36 -11.38
N CYS A 161 -29.90 42.58 -10.48
CA CYS A 161 -30.15 42.58 -9.04
C CYS A 161 -29.16 43.49 -8.31
N ASP A 162 -29.39 43.66 -7.01
CA ASP A 162 -28.44 44.36 -6.13
C ASP A 162 -27.51 43.34 -5.45
N ARG A 163 -26.22 43.68 -5.36
CA ARG A 163 -25.21 42.98 -4.58
C ARG A 163 -24.17 43.96 -4.06
N ASP A 164 -23.91 43.86 -2.77
CA ASP A 164 -22.84 44.61 -2.13
C ASP A 164 -21.49 43.95 -2.39
N GLY A 165 -20.55 44.71 -2.97
CA GLY A 165 -19.19 44.23 -3.25
C GLY A 165 -19.09 43.30 -4.47
N VAL A 166 -17.84 42.98 -4.82
CA VAL A 166 -17.44 42.09 -5.91
C VAL A 166 -17.47 40.64 -5.46
N GLY A 167 -17.69 39.71 -6.39
CA GLY A 167 -17.65 38.26 -6.13
C GLY A 167 -18.94 37.54 -6.50
N THR A 168 -19.11 36.32 -5.98
CA THR A 168 -20.23 35.44 -6.35
C THR A 168 -20.81 34.74 -5.12
N ASP A 169 -22.14 34.67 -5.03
CA ASP A 169 -22.87 33.85 -4.07
C ASP A 169 -23.61 32.73 -4.84
N ILE A 170 -23.33 31.48 -4.52
CA ILE A 170 -24.03 30.32 -5.06
C ILE A 170 -24.95 29.77 -3.97
N ILE A 171 -26.25 29.96 -4.16
CA ILE A 171 -27.32 29.54 -3.22
C ILE A 171 -27.98 28.29 -3.77
N MET A 172 -27.86 27.20 -3.05
CA MET A 172 -28.36 25.87 -3.42
C MET A 172 -29.53 25.52 -2.51
N HIS A 173 -30.74 25.38 -3.05
CA HIS A 173 -31.88 24.85 -2.33
C HIS A 173 -31.80 23.32 -2.32
N VAL A 174 -31.58 22.74 -1.12
CA VAL A 174 -31.31 21.30 -0.95
C VAL A 174 -32.60 20.50 -1.11
N LYS A 175 -32.55 19.45 -1.95
CA LYS A 175 -33.65 18.52 -2.21
C LYS A 175 -34.27 17.98 -0.92
N PRO A 176 -35.56 17.67 -0.91
CA PRO A 176 -36.17 16.92 0.20
C PRO A 176 -35.60 15.50 0.27
N ASP A 177 -35.58 14.93 1.47
CA ASP A 177 -35.20 13.55 1.67
C ASP A 177 -36.16 12.59 0.96
N THR A 178 -35.64 11.43 0.55
CA THR A 178 -36.41 10.34 -0.06
C THR A 178 -36.19 9.07 0.76
N ASP A 179 -36.89 7.99 0.43
CA ASP A 179 -36.72 6.69 1.10
C ASP A 179 -35.29 6.12 0.90
N GLU A 180 -34.61 6.53 -0.18
CA GLU A 180 -33.28 6.02 -0.56
C GLU A 180 -32.15 7.01 -0.23
N GLU A 181 -32.45 8.31 -0.05
CA GLU A 181 -31.45 9.36 0.02
C GLU A 181 -31.75 10.39 1.10
N ASN A 182 -30.76 10.66 1.95
CA ASN A 182 -30.85 11.66 3.02
C ASN A 182 -30.10 12.95 2.61
N TYR A 183 -30.77 13.85 1.92
CA TYR A 183 -30.18 15.13 1.52
C TYR A 183 -30.03 16.12 2.68
N SER A 184 -30.84 15.97 3.73
CA SER A 184 -30.78 16.83 4.92
C SER A 184 -29.45 16.70 5.68
N GLU A 185 -28.67 15.64 5.46
CA GLU A 185 -27.31 15.55 6.02
C GLU A 185 -26.42 16.73 5.62
N PHE A 186 -26.59 17.27 4.40
CA PHE A 186 -25.81 18.41 3.90
C PHE A 186 -26.23 19.76 4.53
N LEU A 187 -27.34 19.82 5.24
CA LEU A 187 -27.74 20.99 6.05
C LEU A 187 -27.11 20.96 7.44
N GLU A 188 -26.41 19.90 7.80
CA GLU A 188 -25.70 19.80 9.06
C GLU A 188 -24.30 20.40 8.99
N SER A 189 -24.01 21.38 9.87
CA SER A 189 -22.73 22.10 9.87
C SER A 189 -21.54 21.16 10.03
N TRP A 190 -21.65 20.13 10.88
CA TRP A 190 -20.58 19.15 11.08
C TRP A 190 -20.25 18.37 9.80
N ARG A 191 -21.26 18.06 8.97
CA ARG A 191 -21.07 17.34 7.70
C ARG A 191 -20.31 18.18 6.68
N LEU A 192 -20.68 19.46 6.55
CA LEU A 192 -19.96 20.37 5.66
C LEU A 192 -18.51 20.61 6.11
N GLN A 193 -18.26 20.72 7.42
CA GLN A 193 -16.89 20.79 7.96
C GLN A 193 -16.08 19.56 7.62
N GLU A 194 -16.67 18.37 7.78
CA GLU A 194 -16.03 17.10 7.40
C GLU A 194 -15.67 17.08 5.90
N LEU A 195 -16.61 17.48 5.04
CA LEU A 195 -16.37 17.52 3.59
C LEU A 195 -15.29 18.52 3.20
N VAL A 196 -15.27 19.71 3.81
CA VAL A 196 -14.20 20.70 3.58
C VAL A 196 -12.85 20.12 3.97
N ARG A 197 -12.73 19.53 5.17
CA ARG A 197 -11.48 18.91 5.65
C ARG A 197 -11.04 17.73 4.79
N LYS A 198 -11.99 16.96 4.27
CA LYS A 198 -11.70 15.80 3.42
C LYS A 198 -11.18 16.22 2.04
N TYR A 199 -11.89 17.12 1.35
CA TYR A 199 -11.67 17.40 -0.07
C TYR A 199 -10.97 18.72 -0.37
N SER A 200 -11.08 19.72 0.50
CA SER A 200 -10.70 21.12 0.25
C SER A 200 -9.79 21.70 1.33
N ASP A 201 -9.19 20.85 2.18
CA ASP A 201 -8.37 21.28 3.32
C ASP A 201 -7.18 22.18 2.90
N TYR A 202 -6.66 21.95 1.70
CA TYR A 202 -5.48 22.66 1.20
C TYR A 202 -5.79 23.69 0.10
N ILE A 203 -7.04 24.09 -0.03
CA ILE A 203 -7.40 25.29 -0.81
C ILE A 203 -6.71 26.49 -0.21
N ARG A 204 -6.10 27.33 -1.04
CA ARG A 204 -5.18 28.42 -0.65
C ARG A 204 -5.84 29.60 0.07
N PHE A 205 -7.16 29.69 -0.02
CA PHE A 205 -7.95 30.74 0.62
C PHE A 205 -8.67 30.18 1.83
N PRO A 206 -8.86 30.99 2.90
CA PRO A 206 -9.61 30.55 4.07
C PRO A 206 -11.06 30.26 3.68
N ILE A 207 -11.52 29.06 4.05
CA ILE A 207 -12.91 28.66 3.94
C ILE A 207 -13.52 28.83 5.33
N ARG A 208 -14.44 29.78 5.46
CA ARG A 208 -15.02 30.21 6.73
C ARG A 208 -16.46 29.76 6.84
N MET A 209 -16.85 29.42 8.04
CA MET A 209 -18.22 29.03 8.36
C MET A 209 -18.58 29.44 9.79
N GLU A 210 -19.81 29.90 10.00
CA GLU A 210 -20.35 30.08 11.34
C GLU A 210 -20.66 28.72 11.97
N VAL A 211 -20.02 28.43 13.12
CA VAL A 211 -20.15 27.16 13.82
C VAL A 211 -20.74 27.42 15.19
N SER A 212 -21.78 26.65 15.54
CA SER A 212 -22.34 26.67 16.90
C SER A 212 -21.45 25.88 17.83
N LYS A 213 -20.91 26.53 18.84
CA LYS A 213 -20.10 25.95 19.92
C LYS A 213 -20.83 26.01 21.25
N THR A 214 -20.55 25.05 22.09
CA THR A 214 -21.11 25.01 23.45
C THR A 214 -19.98 25.25 24.44
N ARG A 215 -20.15 26.21 25.32
CA ARG A 215 -19.23 26.46 26.43
C ARG A 215 -19.97 26.44 27.74
N ARG A 216 -19.23 26.13 28.83
CA ARG A 216 -19.76 26.22 30.17
C ARG A 216 -20.03 27.70 30.49
N LYS A 217 -21.24 27.99 30.97
CA LYS A 217 -21.65 29.33 31.35
C LYS A 217 -20.82 29.83 32.54
N GLU A 218 -20.32 31.06 32.46
CA GLU A 218 -19.56 31.67 33.56
C GLU A 218 -20.44 31.75 34.81
N GLY A 219 -19.89 31.28 35.93
CA GLY A 219 -20.63 31.27 37.24
C GLY A 219 -21.46 30.03 37.49
N SER A 220 -21.50 29.03 36.59
CA SER A 220 -22.17 27.75 36.90
C SER A 220 -21.42 26.93 37.93
N SER A 221 -22.13 26.32 38.90
CA SER A 221 -21.50 25.48 39.93
C SER A 221 -20.97 24.16 39.34
N ASP A 222 -19.93 23.58 39.99
CA ASP A 222 -19.37 22.30 39.56
C ASP A 222 -20.36 21.12 39.68
N ASP A 223 -21.31 21.21 40.61
CA ASP A 223 -22.36 20.21 40.84
C ASP A 223 -23.49 20.27 39.81
N LYS A 224 -23.68 21.40 39.12
CA LYS A 224 -24.69 21.61 38.06
C LYS A 224 -24.10 22.52 36.97
N PRO A 225 -23.31 22.00 36.06
CA PRO A 225 -22.78 22.80 34.98
C PRO A 225 -23.90 23.21 34.03
N GLU A 226 -24.08 24.52 33.86
CA GLU A 226 -24.93 25.10 32.82
C GLU A 226 -24.07 25.39 31.59
N TYR A 227 -24.61 25.09 30.40
CA TYR A 227 -23.96 25.32 29.14
C TYR A 227 -24.72 26.36 28.34
N GLU A 228 -23.99 27.21 27.61
CA GLU A 228 -24.55 28.13 26.63
C GLU A 228 -24.00 27.84 25.25
N THR A 229 -24.85 27.95 24.23
CA THR A 229 -24.48 27.84 22.83
C THR A 229 -24.20 29.23 22.31
N TYR A 230 -23.05 29.39 21.64
CA TYR A 230 -22.68 30.63 20.95
C TYR A 230 -22.24 30.31 19.52
N THR A 231 -22.31 31.29 18.62
CA THR A 231 -21.87 31.15 17.24
C THR A 231 -20.55 31.89 17.07
N GLU A 232 -19.62 31.22 16.40
CA GLU A 232 -18.29 31.78 16.07
C GLU A 232 -17.93 31.45 14.64
N GLU A 233 -17.35 32.44 13.92
CA GLU A 233 -16.81 32.17 12.59
C GLU A 233 -15.49 31.42 12.71
N GLU A 234 -15.39 30.26 12.07
CA GLU A 234 -14.22 29.40 12.07
C GLU A 234 -13.67 29.20 10.66
N THR A 235 -12.33 29.23 10.53
CA THR A 235 -11.65 28.78 9.31
C THR A 235 -11.52 27.27 9.36
N LEU A 236 -12.12 26.59 8.38
CA LEU A 236 -12.28 25.13 8.37
C LEU A 236 -11.06 24.41 7.80
N ASN A 237 -10.31 25.04 6.91
CA ASN A 237 -9.22 24.45 6.15
C ASN A 237 -7.84 24.90 6.62
N SER A 238 -6.83 24.08 6.34
CA SER A 238 -5.43 24.30 6.73
C SER A 238 -4.65 25.18 5.74
N MET A 239 -5.13 25.37 4.52
CA MET A 239 -4.59 26.18 3.41
C MET A 239 -3.20 25.77 2.92
N VAL A 240 -2.23 25.53 3.81
CA VAL A 240 -0.85 25.20 3.43
C VAL A 240 -0.53 23.76 3.83
N PRO A 241 -0.43 22.85 2.86
CA PRO A 241 -0.11 21.48 3.14
C PRO A 241 1.34 21.32 3.63
N ILE A 242 1.54 20.47 4.62
CA ILE A 242 2.85 20.22 5.23
C ILE A 242 3.90 19.77 4.21
N TRP A 243 3.51 19.03 3.16
CA TRP A 243 4.42 18.56 2.10
C TRP A 243 4.83 19.64 1.11
N GLN A 244 4.17 20.81 1.12
CA GLN A 244 4.56 21.96 0.33
C GLN A 244 5.63 22.81 1.03
N ARG A 245 5.74 22.71 2.36
CA ARG A 245 6.73 23.43 3.17
C ARG A 245 8.14 22.85 2.94
N SER A 246 9.14 23.70 3.11
CA SER A 246 10.54 23.26 3.07
C SER A 246 10.82 22.25 4.19
N LYS A 247 11.63 21.22 3.90
CA LYS A 247 12.01 20.19 4.90
C LYS A 247 12.67 20.82 6.15
N SER A 248 13.36 21.94 6.00
CA SER A 248 13.99 22.66 7.11
C SER A 248 13.02 23.43 8.01
N GLU A 249 11.79 23.64 7.56
CA GLU A 249 10.74 24.38 8.26
C GLU A 249 9.74 23.48 8.99
N VAL A 250 9.86 22.17 8.81
CA VAL A 250 8.94 21.19 9.41
C VAL A 250 9.72 20.34 10.41
N THR A 251 9.23 20.30 11.63
CA THR A 251 9.79 19.47 12.68
C THR A 251 9.31 18.01 12.58
N GLU A 252 10.04 17.09 13.17
CA GLU A 252 9.67 15.68 13.23
C GLU A 252 8.32 15.49 13.93
N GLU A 253 8.07 16.24 15.01
CA GLU A 253 6.81 16.19 15.75
C GLU A 253 5.61 16.67 14.89
N GLU A 254 5.80 17.68 14.02
CA GLU A 254 4.75 18.11 13.07
C GLU A 254 4.43 17.00 12.06
N TYR A 255 5.45 16.26 11.57
CA TYR A 255 5.24 15.11 10.68
C TYR A 255 4.50 13.98 11.40
N HIS A 256 4.88 13.66 12.63
CA HIS A 256 4.24 12.62 13.44
C HIS A 256 2.79 12.99 13.77
N LYS A 257 2.55 14.23 14.16
CA LYS A 257 1.20 14.73 14.41
C LYS A 257 0.33 14.64 13.14
N PHE A 258 0.86 15.11 12.01
CA PHE A 258 0.16 15.02 10.72
C PHE A 258 -0.19 13.55 10.40
N TYR A 259 0.73 12.62 10.59
CA TYR A 259 0.51 11.21 10.35
C TYR A 259 -0.62 10.65 11.23
N ARG A 260 -0.55 10.88 12.54
CA ARG A 260 -1.58 10.41 13.49
C ARG A 260 -2.97 10.97 13.17
N ASP A 261 -3.04 12.26 12.92
CA ASP A 261 -4.30 12.95 12.66
C ASP A 261 -4.91 12.52 11.31
N LYS A 262 -4.06 12.42 10.27
CA LYS A 262 -4.51 12.14 8.89
C LYS A 262 -4.87 10.69 8.64
N PHE A 263 -4.11 9.76 9.21
CA PHE A 263 -4.30 8.32 8.98
C PHE A 263 -4.94 7.60 10.18
N HIS A 264 -5.36 8.35 11.21
CA HIS A 264 -6.00 7.81 12.42
C HIS A 264 -5.20 6.69 13.06
N ASP A 265 -3.88 6.83 13.06
CA ASP A 265 -2.96 5.90 13.70
C ASP A 265 -2.58 6.43 15.09
N TYR A 266 -2.51 5.54 16.09
CA TYR A 266 -2.14 5.90 17.46
C TYR A 266 -0.63 5.89 17.68
N ALA A 267 0.11 5.19 16.82
CA ALA A 267 1.55 5.08 16.88
C ALA A 267 2.23 6.09 15.93
N ASP A 268 3.42 6.55 16.31
CA ASP A 268 4.24 7.33 15.41
C ASP A 268 4.74 6.49 14.24
N PRO A 269 4.93 7.10 13.07
CA PRO A 269 5.52 6.41 11.93
C PRO A 269 7.00 6.12 12.23
N GLN A 270 7.46 4.97 11.77
CA GLN A 270 8.87 4.61 11.91
C GLN A 270 9.77 5.41 10.98
N ARG A 271 9.26 5.76 9.80
CA ARG A 271 9.99 6.57 8.81
C ARG A 271 9.08 7.63 8.21
N VAL A 272 9.68 8.79 7.95
CA VAL A 272 9.07 9.91 7.22
C VAL A 272 9.93 10.19 5.99
N ILE A 273 9.34 10.09 4.81
CA ILE A 273 10.05 10.20 3.52
C ILE A 273 9.45 11.37 2.73
N PRO A 274 9.95 12.60 2.92
CA PRO A 274 9.55 13.74 2.08
C PRO A 274 10.22 13.65 0.71
N VAL A 275 9.43 13.86 -0.34
CA VAL A 275 9.86 13.80 -1.74
C VAL A 275 9.45 15.08 -2.45
N SER A 276 10.37 15.69 -3.18
CA SER A 276 10.10 16.82 -4.09
C SER A 276 10.81 16.56 -5.40
N VAL A 277 10.08 16.55 -6.49
CA VAL A 277 10.60 16.30 -7.84
C VAL A 277 10.11 17.38 -8.76
N GLU A 278 11.03 18.02 -9.48
CA GLU A 278 10.78 18.98 -10.53
C GLU A 278 11.42 18.46 -11.83
N GLY A 279 10.65 18.37 -12.91
CA GLY A 279 11.17 17.84 -14.19
C GLY A 279 10.06 17.57 -15.20
N ALA A 280 10.17 16.47 -15.94
CA ALA A 280 9.15 16.05 -16.90
C ALA A 280 7.79 15.76 -16.25
N VAL A 281 7.79 15.42 -14.98
CA VAL A 281 6.62 15.34 -14.10
C VAL A 281 7.00 16.00 -12.78
N THR A 282 6.23 17.02 -12.40
CA THR A 282 6.43 17.74 -11.14
C THR A 282 5.47 17.19 -10.09
N TYR A 283 6.00 16.82 -8.92
CA TYR A 283 5.18 16.39 -7.80
C TYR A 283 5.90 16.54 -6.47
N LYS A 284 5.13 16.66 -5.41
CA LYS A 284 5.58 16.53 -4.04
C LYS A 284 4.88 15.35 -3.38
N ALA A 285 5.59 14.64 -2.51
CA ALA A 285 5.00 13.57 -1.73
C ALA A 285 5.54 13.56 -0.30
N LEU A 286 4.73 13.08 0.60
CA LEU A 286 5.10 12.81 1.97
C LEU A 286 4.65 11.40 2.31
N LEU A 287 5.62 10.48 2.43
CA LEU A 287 5.37 9.08 2.66
C LEU A 287 5.77 8.70 4.09
N PHE A 288 5.07 7.71 4.63
CA PHE A 288 5.28 7.20 5.97
C PHE A 288 5.36 5.68 5.96
N VAL A 289 6.34 5.13 6.69
CA VAL A 289 6.34 3.72 7.05
C VAL A 289 5.74 3.63 8.45
N PRO A 290 4.62 2.91 8.65
CA PRO A 290 3.98 2.76 9.95
C PRO A 290 4.89 2.11 11.00
N GLY A 291 4.73 2.46 12.26
CA GLY A 291 5.47 1.88 13.38
C GLY A 291 5.07 0.44 13.72
N ALA A 292 3.88 0.03 13.28
CA ALA A 292 3.35 -1.33 13.42
C ALA A 292 2.43 -1.67 12.24
N ALA A 293 2.31 -2.95 11.93
CA ALA A 293 1.35 -3.42 10.93
C ALA A 293 -0.09 -3.27 11.48
N PRO A 294 -1.04 -2.71 10.70
CA PRO A 294 -2.44 -2.74 11.04
C PRO A 294 -2.94 -4.19 11.24
N PHE A 295 -3.96 -4.38 12.09
CA PHE A 295 -4.48 -5.72 12.38
C PHE A 295 -5.04 -6.44 11.15
N ASP A 296 -5.55 -5.67 10.19
CA ASP A 296 -6.15 -6.14 8.93
C ASP A 296 -5.15 -6.23 7.77
N PHE A 297 -3.86 -5.93 8.02
CA PHE A 297 -2.84 -5.77 6.97
C PHE A 297 -2.74 -6.97 6.01
N TYR A 298 -2.90 -8.19 6.53
CA TYR A 298 -2.84 -9.43 5.75
C TYR A 298 -4.22 -9.98 5.38
N THR A 299 -5.28 -9.19 5.55
CA THR A 299 -6.64 -9.56 5.14
C THR A 299 -6.99 -9.03 3.74
N LYS A 300 -8.13 -9.47 3.20
CA LYS A 300 -8.63 -8.98 1.90
C LYS A 300 -9.24 -7.59 2.00
N GLU A 301 -9.64 -7.18 3.19
CA GLU A 301 -10.25 -5.88 3.47
C GLU A 301 -9.22 -4.75 3.48
N PHE A 302 -7.93 -5.06 3.63
CA PHE A 302 -6.88 -4.05 3.60
C PHE A 302 -6.71 -3.48 2.18
N GLU A 303 -6.98 -2.19 2.05
CA GLU A 303 -6.80 -1.45 0.80
C GLU A 303 -5.51 -0.63 0.83
N LYS A 304 -4.62 -0.92 -0.11
CA LYS A 304 -3.41 -0.14 -0.32
C LYS A 304 -3.71 1.16 -1.07
N GLY A 305 -2.86 2.15 -0.93
CA GLY A 305 -2.89 3.35 -1.75
C GLY A 305 -2.44 4.60 -1.00
N LEU A 306 -2.02 5.58 -1.78
CA LEU A 306 -1.66 6.90 -1.30
C LEU A 306 -2.79 7.88 -1.61
N GLN A 307 -2.96 8.89 -0.77
CA GLN A 307 -3.86 9.99 -1.08
C GLN A 307 -3.27 10.82 -2.22
N LEU A 308 -4.06 11.03 -3.26
CA LEU A 308 -3.66 11.79 -4.44
C LEU A 308 -4.34 13.14 -4.46
N TYR A 309 -3.53 14.19 -4.50
CA TYR A 309 -3.95 15.58 -4.59
C TYR A 309 -3.55 16.21 -5.93
N SER A 310 -4.30 17.18 -6.37
CA SER A 310 -3.94 18.07 -7.47
C SER A 310 -4.44 19.49 -7.15
N GLY A 311 -3.50 20.45 -7.08
CA GLY A 311 -3.83 21.84 -6.74
C GLY A 311 -4.48 22.02 -5.37
N GLY A 312 -4.10 21.23 -4.37
CA GLY A 312 -4.66 21.29 -3.02
C GLY A 312 -6.03 20.61 -2.84
N VAL A 313 -6.54 19.95 -3.88
CA VAL A 313 -7.82 19.23 -3.86
C VAL A 313 -7.57 17.72 -3.85
N LEU A 314 -8.24 17.00 -2.97
CA LEU A 314 -8.19 15.54 -2.93
C LEU A 314 -8.90 14.95 -4.16
N ILE A 315 -8.17 14.15 -4.91
CA ILE A 315 -8.64 13.45 -6.11
C ILE A 315 -9.04 12.01 -5.75
N MET A 316 -8.14 11.29 -5.09
CA MET A 316 -8.36 9.91 -4.65
C MET A 316 -7.82 9.72 -3.25
N ASP A 317 -8.61 9.10 -2.38
CA ASP A 317 -8.19 8.79 -1.01
C ASP A 317 -7.22 7.59 -0.96
N LYS A 318 -7.38 6.64 -1.86
CA LYS A 318 -6.52 5.45 -1.98
C LYS A 318 -6.16 5.16 -3.44
N CYS A 319 -5.14 5.84 -3.95
CA CYS A 319 -4.62 5.58 -5.29
C CYS A 319 -3.68 4.37 -5.24
N ALA A 320 -4.21 3.19 -5.54
CA ALA A 320 -3.48 1.92 -5.49
C ALA A 320 -2.34 1.82 -6.53
N ASP A 321 -2.46 2.53 -7.65
CA ASP A 321 -1.48 2.51 -8.74
C ASP A 321 -0.16 3.22 -8.41
N LEU A 322 -0.13 3.98 -7.32
CA LEU A 322 1.08 4.67 -6.85
C LEU A 322 2.04 3.77 -6.06
N LEU A 323 1.58 2.59 -5.62
CA LEU A 323 2.39 1.68 -4.82
C LEU A 323 2.35 0.27 -5.40
N PRO A 324 3.52 -0.38 -5.55
CA PRO A 324 3.57 -1.81 -5.82
C PRO A 324 3.06 -2.60 -4.60
N GLU A 325 2.70 -3.87 -4.81
CA GLU A 325 2.11 -4.70 -3.76
C GLU A 325 3.06 -4.91 -2.58
N HIS A 326 4.35 -5.02 -2.82
CA HIS A 326 5.35 -5.23 -1.77
C HIS A 326 5.57 -4.01 -0.84
N PHE A 327 5.12 -2.81 -1.25
CA PHE A 327 5.13 -1.60 -0.42
C PHE A 327 3.72 -1.16 0.01
N ARG A 328 2.73 -2.06 -0.02
CA ARG A 328 1.34 -1.76 0.36
C ARG A 328 1.17 -1.18 1.77
N PHE A 329 2.15 -1.38 2.65
CA PHE A 329 2.15 -0.83 4.01
C PHE A 329 2.43 0.69 4.06
N VAL A 330 3.00 1.27 3.01
CA VAL A 330 3.33 2.70 2.98
C VAL A 330 2.05 3.52 2.92
N ARG A 331 1.96 4.52 3.79
CA ARG A 331 0.90 5.52 3.81
C ARG A 331 1.47 6.87 3.39
N GLY A 332 0.63 7.77 2.94
CA GLY A 332 1.10 9.10 2.58
C GLY A 332 0.25 9.82 1.58
N VAL A 333 0.78 10.94 1.13
CA VAL A 333 0.14 11.84 0.17
C VAL A 333 1.06 12.08 -1.01
N VAL A 334 0.46 12.26 -2.18
CA VAL A 334 1.13 12.69 -3.42
C VAL A 334 0.34 13.86 -3.97
N ASP A 335 1.00 14.94 -4.33
CA ASP A 335 0.40 16.14 -4.89
C ASP A 335 1.12 16.52 -6.18
N SER A 336 0.39 16.52 -7.29
CA SER A 336 0.94 16.86 -8.61
C SER A 336 -0.02 17.72 -9.41
N PRO A 337 0.44 18.85 -9.94
CA PRO A 337 -0.36 19.70 -10.84
C PRO A 337 -0.46 19.13 -12.26
N ASP A 338 0.40 18.17 -12.63
CA ASP A 338 0.60 17.70 -14.02
C ASP A 338 -0.29 16.49 -14.38
N LEU A 339 -1.16 16.03 -13.46
CA LEU A 339 -1.98 14.84 -13.69
C LEU A 339 -3.10 15.07 -14.70
N SER A 340 -3.25 14.12 -15.62
CA SER A 340 -4.38 14.10 -16.56
C SER A 340 -5.60 13.49 -15.87
N LEU A 341 -6.43 14.36 -15.31
CA LEU A 341 -7.65 13.98 -14.62
C LEU A 341 -8.79 13.73 -15.63
N ASN A 342 -9.69 12.79 -15.32
CA ASN A 342 -10.95 12.68 -16.03
C ASN A 342 -11.90 13.83 -15.63
N ILE A 343 -13.06 13.92 -16.27
CA ILE A 343 -14.04 14.99 -16.04
C ILE A 343 -14.51 15.03 -14.57
N SER A 344 -14.72 13.86 -13.94
CA SER A 344 -15.14 13.78 -12.53
C SER A 344 -14.00 13.97 -11.52
N ARG A 345 -12.76 13.93 -11.98
CA ARG A 345 -11.55 13.87 -11.12
C ARG A 345 -11.55 12.70 -10.12
N GLU A 346 -12.40 11.70 -10.32
CA GLU A 346 -12.45 10.50 -9.47
C GLU A 346 -11.62 9.35 -10.06
N LEU A 347 -11.29 9.42 -11.34
CA LEU A 347 -10.53 8.41 -12.07
C LEU A 347 -9.39 9.09 -12.84
N LEU A 348 -8.25 8.43 -12.85
CA LEU A 348 -7.13 8.79 -13.72
C LEU A 348 -7.31 8.07 -15.05
N GLN A 349 -7.17 8.79 -16.15
CA GLN A 349 -7.01 8.14 -17.46
C GLN A 349 -5.61 7.55 -17.47
N HIS A 350 -5.44 6.28 -17.91
CA HIS A 350 -4.15 5.54 -18.00
C HIS A 350 -2.94 6.45 -18.15
N ASP A 351 -2.53 7.06 -17.03
CA ASP A 351 -1.63 8.20 -17.09
C ASP A 351 -0.18 7.72 -17.05
N ARG A 352 0.56 8.04 -18.12
CA ARG A 352 2.01 7.82 -18.17
C ARG A 352 2.73 8.53 -17.01
N GLN A 353 2.22 9.68 -16.58
CA GLN A 353 2.77 10.48 -15.49
C GLN A 353 2.63 9.74 -14.16
N LEU A 354 1.47 9.12 -13.91
CA LEU A 354 1.24 8.33 -12.71
C LEU A 354 2.24 7.16 -12.59
N LYS A 355 2.52 6.45 -13.70
CA LYS A 355 3.51 5.37 -13.73
C LYS A 355 4.93 5.88 -13.44
N VAL A 356 5.29 7.07 -13.93
CA VAL A 356 6.58 7.70 -13.64
C VAL A 356 6.67 8.05 -12.15
N ILE A 357 5.61 8.63 -11.58
CA ILE A 357 5.56 8.93 -10.14
C ILE A 357 5.71 7.64 -9.34
N ALA A 358 4.91 6.60 -9.62
CA ALA A 358 4.96 5.31 -8.93
C ALA A 358 6.36 4.69 -8.94
N SER A 359 7.01 4.63 -10.11
CA SER A 359 8.37 4.08 -10.22
C SER A 359 9.41 4.90 -9.43
N ASN A 360 9.25 6.23 -9.38
CA ASN A 360 10.13 7.08 -8.58
C ASN A 360 9.90 6.89 -7.08
N LEU A 361 8.63 6.78 -6.64
CA LEU A 361 8.28 6.52 -5.23
C LEU A 361 8.83 5.17 -4.78
N GLU A 362 8.69 4.12 -5.58
CA GLU A 362 9.24 2.79 -5.31
C GLU A 362 10.74 2.86 -5.04
N LYS A 363 11.50 3.54 -5.90
CA LYS A 363 12.95 3.76 -5.72
C LYS A 363 13.27 4.54 -4.45
N LYS A 364 12.48 5.55 -4.11
CA LYS A 364 12.68 6.36 -2.89
C LYS A 364 12.40 5.57 -1.63
N ILE A 365 11.33 4.77 -1.61
CA ILE A 365 11.00 3.88 -0.49
C ILE A 365 12.13 2.86 -0.29
N LYS A 366 12.55 2.16 -1.36
CA LYS A 366 13.69 1.23 -1.29
C LYS A 366 14.95 1.89 -0.73
N ALA A 367 15.31 3.05 -1.26
CA ALA A 367 16.51 3.77 -0.82
C ALA A 367 16.44 4.16 0.67
N ASP A 368 15.27 4.58 1.17
CA ASP A 368 15.10 4.93 2.59
C ASP A 368 15.15 3.68 3.48
N LEU A 369 14.57 2.55 3.06
CA LEU A 369 14.68 1.28 3.77
C LEU A 369 16.12 0.76 3.83
N LEU A 370 16.88 0.88 2.74
CA LEU A 370 18.31 0.55 2.73
C LEU A 370 19.11 1.48 3.66
N LYS A 371 18.76 2.76 3.70
CA LYS A 371 19.35 3.71 4.63
C LYS A 371 19.05 3.32 6.07
N LEU A 372 17.80 2.97 6.40
CA LEU A 372 17.41 2.46 7.71
C LEU A 372 18.22 1.21 8.08
N LEU A 373 18.39 0.25 7.16
CA LEU A 373 19.17 -0.96 7.36
C LEU A 373 20.64 -0.67 7.72
N GLN A 374 21.23 0.37 7.11
CA GLN A 374 22.63 0.74 7.28
C GLN A 374 22.89 1.60 8.53
N GLU A 375 21.98 2.55 8.83
CA GLU A 375 22.17 3.55 9.87
C GLU A 375 21.55 3.16 11.21
N ASP A 376 20.45 2.37 11.19
CA ASP A 376 19.71 1.94 12.38
C ASP A 376 19.22 0.48 12.21
N ARG A 377 20.11 -0.45 12.53
CA ARG A 377 19.83 -1.89 12.40
C ARG A 377 18.67 -2.35 13.27
N GLU A 378 18.57 -1.87 14.50
CA GLU A 378 17.50 -2.24 15.42
C GLU A 378 16.14 -1.74 14.89
N GLY A 379 16.12 -0.51 14.38
CA GLY A 379 14.96 0.04 13.70
C GLY A 379 14.56 -0.80 12.48
N TYR A 380 15.54 -1.24 11.66
CA TYR A 380 15.26 -2.09 10.52
C TYR A 380 14.72 -3.47 10.91
N GLU A 381 15.24 -4.09 11.97
CA GLU A 381 14.73 -5.36 12.47
C GLU A 381 13.30 -5.23 13.04
N LYS A 382 12.96 -4.10 13.65
CA LYS A 382 11.58 -3.77 14.03
C LYS A 382 10.66 -3.64 12.80
N PHE A 383 11.11 -2.93 11.77
CA PHE A 383 10.42 -2.86 10.48
C PHE A 383 10.23 -4.25 9.88
N TRP A 384 11.30 -5.05 9.83
CA TRP A 384 11.29 -6.39 9.27
C TRP A 384 10.29 -7.32 9.96
N LYS A 385 10.20 -7.25 11.28
CA LYS A 385 9.22 -8.01 12.06
C LYS A 385 7.77 -7.71 11.65
N ASN A 386 7.49 -6.47 11.28
CA ASN A 386 6.13 -6.04 10.89
C ASN A 386 5.82 -6.33 9.40
N PHE A 387 6.80 -6.12 8.51
CA PHE A 387 6.56 -6.05 7.06
C PHE A 387 7.50 -6.95 6.24
N GLY A 388 8.44 -7.66 6.85
CA GLY A 388 9.41 -8.49 6.16
C GLY A 388 8.76 -9.57 5.28
N ARG A 389 7.69 -10.19 5.77
CA ARG A 389 6.90 -11.16 4.98
C ARG A 389 6.35 -10.54 3.69
N GLN A 390 5.91 -9.28 3.75
CA GLN A 390 5.40 -8.56 2.57
C GLN A 390 6.50 -8.28 1.55
N ILE A 391 7.72 -7.96 2.01
CA ILE A 391 8.89 -7.79 1.13
C ILE A 391 9.25 -9.13 0.47
N LYS A 392 9.30 -10.23 1.23
CA LYS A 392 9.52 -11.58 0.70
C LYS A 392 8.46 -11.98 -0.32
N TYR A 393 7.19 -11.69 -0.03
CA TYR A 393 6.09 -11.92 -0.98
C TYR A 393 6.31 -11.14 -2.29
N GLY A 394 6.81 -9.89 -2.21
CA GLY A 394 7.16 -9.10 -3.39
C GLY A 394 8.25 -9.73 -4.27
N VAL A 395 9.20 -10.47 -3.67
CA VAL A 395 10.20 -11.22 -4.43
C VAL A 395 9.57 -12.36 -5.24
N VAL A 396 8.57 -13.03 -4.66
CA VAL A 396 7.93 -14.22 -5.26
C VAL A 396 6.84 -13.83 -6.25
N SER A 397 6.13 -12.73 -5.99
CA SER A 397 5.02 -12.29 -6.82
C SER A 397 5.46 -11.96 -8.25
N GLU A 398 4.51 -11.99 -9.19
CA GLU A 398 4.74 -11.67 -10.59
C GLU A 398 5.94 -12.42 -11.21
N TYR A 399 6.10 -13.70 -10.82
CA TYR A 399 7.21 -14.56 -11.28
C TYR A 399 8.60 -13.97 -11.04
N GLY A 400 8.77 -13.20 -9.96
CA GLY A 400 10.06 -12.62 -9.59
C GLY A 400 10.43 -11.33 -10.31
N ALA A 401 9.47 -10.61 -10.85
CA ALA A 401 9.72 -9.35 -11.57
C ALA A 401 10.46 -8.30 -10.71
N HIS A 402 10.28 -8.34 -9.39
CA HIS A 402 10.88 -7.38 -8.44
C HIS A 402 12.06 -7.94 -7.65
N LYS A 403 12.51 -9.18 -7.92
CA LYS A 403 13.56 -9.85 -7.13
C LYS A 403 14.86 -9.05 -7.00
N ASP A 404 15.36 -8.48 -8.09
CA ASP A 404 16.61 -7.72 -8.11
C ASP A 404 16.49 -6.40 -7.34
N GLN A 405 15.28 -5.87 -7.25
CA GLN A 405 15.01 -4.65 -6.50
C GLN A 405 14.89 -4.90 -5.00
N LEU A 406 14.45 -6.10 -4.56
CA LEU A 406 14.13 -6.39 -3.18
C LEU A 406 15.15 -7.27 -2.47
N SER A 407 16.03 -7.96 -3.21
CA SER A 407 17.01 -8.91 -2.65
C SER A 407 17.91 -8.32 -1.57
N ASP A 408 18.31 -7.06 -1.71
CA ASP A 408 19.17 -6.36 -0.73
C ASP A 408 18.47 -6.04 0.59
N LEU A 409 17.12 -6.09 0.60
CA LEU A 409 16.30 -5.80 1.78
C LEU A 409 16.04 -7.05 2.64
N LEU A 410 16.29 -8.25 2.12
CA LEU A 410 15.92 -9.49 2.76
C LEU A 410 16.77 -9.80 3.98
N LEU A 411 16.10 -10.26 5.06
CA LEU A 411 16.77 -10.82 6.24
C LEU A 411 16.43 -12.31 6.39
N PHE A 412 17.44 -13.08 6.75
CA PHE A 412 17.33 -14.49 7.12
C PHE A 412 18.13 -14.75 8.39
N TYR A 413 17.73 -15.71 9.20
CA TYR A 413 18.42 -16.01 10.45
C TYR A 413 19.74 -16.74 10.19
N SER A 414 20.85 -16.25 10.73
CA SER A 414 22.17 -16.85 10.58
C SER A 414 22.47 -17.88 11.66
N SER A 415 22.97 -19.05 11.28
CA SER A 415 23.45 -20.07 12.22
C SER A 415 24.66 -19.64 13.03
N THR A 416 25.50 -18.75 12.49
CA THR A 416 26.75 -18.27 13.12
C THR A 416 26.49 -17.03 13.95
N GLU A 417 25.84 -16.01 13.37
CA GLU A 417 25.57 -14.74 14.03
C GLU A 417 24.45 -14.82 15.07
N LYS A 418 23.62 -15.89 15.02
CA LYS A 418 22.44 -16.10 15.89
C LYS A 418 21.42 -14.93 15.86
N LYS A 419 21.33 -14.25 14.73
CA LYS A 419 20.44 -13.12 14.46
C LYS A 419 20.09 -13.04 12.99
N PRO A 420 19.07 -12.23 12.61
CA PRO A 420 18.78 -11.97 11.19
C PRO A 420 19.95 -11.23 10.50
N VAL A 421 20.32 -11.67 9.31
CA VAL A 421 21.36 -11.08 8.46
C VAL A 421 20.87 -10.93 7.02
N THR A 422 21.47 -9.99 6.27
CA THR A 422 21.23 -9.89 4.83
C THR A 422 22.04 -10.92 4.05
N LEU A 423 21.65 -11.16 2.79
CA LEU A 423 22.44 -11.99 1.87
C LEU A 423 23.83 -11.37 1.62
N ALA A 424 23.93 -10.04 1.57
CA ALA A 424 25.21 -9.35 1.40
C ALA A 424 26.14 -9.54 2.62
N GLU A 425 25.60 -9.47 3.84
CA GLU A 425 26.36 -9.77 5.07
C GLU A 425 26.85 -11.21 5.10
N TYR A 426 26.03 -12.17 4.67
CA TYR A 426 26.43 -13.58 4.54
C TYR A 426 27.60 -13.70 3.55
N VAL A 427 27.44 -13.18 2.31
CA VAL A 427 28.48 -13.26 1.27
C VAL A 427 29.79 -12.62 1.72
N SER A 428 29.74 -11.51 2.47
CA SER A 428 30.94 -10.82 2.98
C SER A 428 31.76 -11.66 3.98
N ARG A 429 31.15 -12.67 4.61
CA ARG A 429 31.81 -13.58 5.57
C ARG A 429 32.18 -14.93 4.93
N MET A 430 31.76 -15.20 3.69
CA MET A 430 32.06 -16.45 3.02
C MET A 430 33.56 -16.61 2.78
N PRO A 431 34.13 -17.81 2.99
CA PRO A 431 35.45 -18.16 2.46
C PRO A 431 35.53 -17.98 0.95
N GLU A 432 36.72 -17.64 0.43
CA GLU A 432 36.90 -17.39 -1.02
C GLU A 432 36.55 -18.61 -1.89
N ASP A 433 36.79 -19.81 -1.39
CA ASP A 433 36.52 -21.08 -2.06
C ASP A 433 35.07 -21.54 -1.94
N GLN A 434 34.25 -20.92 -1.08
CA GLN A 434 32.84 -21.26 -0.94
C GLN A 434 32.03 -20.76 -2.15
N LYS A 435 31.32 -21.68 -2.81
CA LYS A 435 30.55 -21.40 -4.02
C LYS A 435 29.07 -21.09 -3.74
N TYR A 436 28.53 -21.55 -2.64
CA TYR A 436 27.11 -21.60 -2.36
C TYR A 436 26.74 -20.82 -1.09
N ILE A 437 25.59 -20.14 -1.14
CA ILE A 437 24.89 -19.64 0.03
C ILE A 437 24.03 -20.79 0.55
N TYR A 438 24.42 -21.38 1.68
CA TYR A 438 23.71 -22.54 2.24
C TYR A 438 22.50 -22.11 3.07
N PHE A 439 21.38 -22.83 2.89
CA PHE A 439 20.20 -22.65 3.72
C PHE A 439 19.55 -23.97 4.12
N ALA A 440 18.79 -23.94 5.21
CA ALA A 440 17.93 -25.00 5.67
C ALA A 440 16.60 -24.44 6.12
N ALA A 441 15.50 -25.07 5.73
CA ALA A 441 14.15 -24.68 6.13
C ALA A 441 13.63 -25.57 7.27
N GLY A 442 12.79 -24.98 8.13
CA GLY A 442 12.15 -25.68 9.24
C GLY A 442 11.39 -24.73 10.17
N GLU A 443 10.67 -25.26 11.13
CA GLU A 443 9.74 -24.50 11.98
C GLU A 443 10.39 -23.42 12.87
N SER A 444 11.64 -23.63 13.28
CA SER A 444 12.36 -22.68 14.14
C SER A 444 13.88 -22.84 14.02
N PRO A 445 14.66 -21.79 14.36
CA PRO A 445 16.12 -21.87 14.36
C PRO A 445 16.65 -23.03 15.22
N ASP A 446 16.06 -23.27 16.39
CA ASP A 446 16.48 -24.34 17.30
C ASP A 446 16.23 -25.76 16.74
N LYS A 447 15.14 -25.93 15.97
CA LYS A 447 14.84 -27.21 15.31
C LYS A 447 15.77 -27.43 14.13
N ILE A 448 15.98 -26.42 13.29
CA ILE A 448 16.90 -26.48 12.15
C ILE A 448 18.33 -26.75 12.63
N ASP A 449 18.76 -26.11 13.71
CA ASP A 449 20.10 -26.29 14.29
C ASP A 449 20.39 -27.75 14.70
N LYS A 450 19.37 -28.52 15.03
CA LYS A 450 19.48 -29.95 15.45
C LYS A 450 19.33 -30.93 14.30
N LEU A 451 19.12 -30.48 13.07
CA LEU A 451 18.98 -31.36 11.93
C LEU A 451 20.33 -32.04 11.63
N PRO A 452 20.36 -33.37 11.46
CA PRO A 452 21.59 -34.11 11.15
C PRO A 452 22.34 -33.59 9.93
N GLN A 453 21.61 -33.06 8.94
CA GLN A 453 22.18 -32.53 7.71
C GLN A 453 23.03 -31.28 7.93
N THR A 454 22.90 -30.62 9.09
CA THR A 454 23.71 -29.42 9.44
C THR A 454 25.08 -29.78 9.99
N GLU A 455 25.30 -31.02 10.46
CA GLU A 455 26.51 -31.45 11.21
C GLU A 455 27.80 -31.18 10.44
N LEU A 456 27.85 -31.62 9.19
CA LEU A 456 29.05 -31.48 8.36
C LEU A 456 29.48 -30.02 8.14
N LEU A 457 28.52 -29.17 7.84
CA LEU A 457 28.81 -27.73 7.61
C LEU A 457 29.21 -27.03 8.90
N LYS A 458 28.59 -27.39 10.02
CA LYS A 458 28.94 -26.86 11.35
C LYS A 458 30.36 -27.22 11.76
N GLU A 459 30.77 -28.48 11.54
CA GLU A 459 32.15 -28.88 11.80
C GLU A 459 33.17 -28.08 10.99
N LYS A 460 32.81 -27.69 9.78
CA LYS A 460 33.63 -26.83 8.92
C LYS A 460 33.54 -25.36 9.27
N GLY A 461 32.70 -24.97 10.22
CA GLY A 461 32.44 -23.57 10.56
C GLY A 461 31.71 -22.79 9.45
N THR A 462 31.02 -23.49 8.53
CA THR A 462 30.27 -22.88 7.44
C THR A 462 28.95 -22.32 7.94
N GLU A 463 28.65 -21.07 7.64
CA GLU A 463 27.40 -20.41 7.98
C GLU A 463 26.23 -21.00 7.17
N ILE A 464 25.08 -21.18 7.82
CA ILE A 464 23.84 -21.66 7.21
C ILE A 464 22.75 -20.64 7.52
N LEU A 465 21.97 -20.23 6.52
CA LEU A 465 20.77 -19.44 6.72
C LEU A 465 19.60 -20.34 7.12
N TYR A 466 18.90 -19.99 8.19
CA TYR A 466 17.72 -20.71 8.65
C TYR A 466 16.47 -20.03 8.13
N PHE A 467 15.71 -20.76 7.34
CA PHE A 467 14.46 -20.36 6.73
C PHE A 467 13.31 -20.82 7.60
N THR A 468 12.65 -19.88 8.25
CA THR A 468 11.61 -20.17 9.26
C THR A 468 10.22 -19.71 8.84
N GLU A 469 10.10 -19.06 7.69
CA GLU A 469 8.83 -18.65 7.12
C GLU A 469 8.54 -19.46 5.85
N GLU A 470 7.27 -19.78 5.63
CA GLU A 470 6.82 -20.57 4.47
C GLU A 470 7.25 -19.98 3.12
N VAL A 471 7.37 -18.64 3.03
CA VAL A 471 7.76 -17.93 1.82
C VAL A 471 9.27 -18.00 1.52
N ASP A 472 10.10 -18.39 2.49
CA ASP A 472 11.58 -18.32 2.36
C ASP A 472 12.13 -19.20 1.27
N GLU A 473 11.67 -20.45 1.17
CA GLU A 473 12.12 -21.36 0.13
C GLU A 473 11.67 -20.91 -1.27
N PHE A 474 10.45 -20.32 -1.37
CA PHE A 474 10.00 -19.72 -2.63
C PHE A 474 10.88 -18.54 -3.03
N CYS A 475 11.29 -17.71 -2.06
CA CYS A 475 12.26 -16.65 -2.32
C CYS A 475 13.58 -17.20 -2.84
N ALA A 476 14.12 -18.25 -2.23
CA ALA A 476 15.37 -18.85 -2.68
C ALA A 476 15.27 -19.43 -4.10
N GLN A 477 14.16 -20.09 -4.44
CA GLN A 477 13.92 -20.62 -5.78
C GLN A 477 13.85 -19.51 -6.83
N ILE A 478 13.17 -18.41 -6.53
CA ILE A 478 13.04 -17.27 -7.44
C ILE A 478 14.35 -16.50 -7.58
N LEU A 479 15.05 -16.25 -6.47
CA LEU A 479 16.35 -15.57 -6.49
C LEU A 479 17.40 -16.40 -7.22
N HIS A 480 17.46 -17.70 -6.92
CA HIS A 480 18.43 -18.67 -7.42
C HIS A 480 19.89 -18.31 -7.13
N THR A 481 20.30 -17.09 -7.39
CA THR A 481 21.65 -16.56 -7.15
C THR A 481 21.61 -15.18 -6.51
N PHE A 482 22.62 -14.87 -5.70
CA PHE A 482 22.88 -13.53 -5.18
C PHE A 482 24.39 -13.23 -5.27
N GLN A 483 24.79 -12.13 -5.92
CA GLN A 483 26.19 -11.78 -6.16
C GLN A 483 27.01 -12.96 -6.72
N GLU A 484 26.47 -13.60 -7.78
CA GLU A 484 27.07 -14.77 -8.46
C GLU A 484 27.20 -16.04 -7.60
N LYS A 485 26.72 -16.04 -6.35
CA LYS A 485 26.66 -17.20 -5.47
C LYS A 485 25.26 -17.83 -5.52
N GLU A 486 25.21 -19.14 -5.78
CA GLU A 486 23.95 -19.90 -5.84
C GLU A 486 23.42 -20.16 -4.42
N LEU A 487 22.11 -19.99 -4.20
CA LEU A 487 21.42 -20.43 -2.99
C LEU A 487 21.19 -21.92 -3.05
N ARG A 488 21.69 -22.67 -2.03
CA ARG A 488 21.63 -24.14 -2.02
C ARG A 488 21.06 -24.67 -0.72
N SER A 489 19.99 -25.47 -0.86
CA SER A 489 19.39 -26.18 0.27
C SER A 489 20.28 -27.34 0.71
N ILE A 490 20.58 -27.39 2.01
CA ILE A 490 21.32 -28.51 2.59
C ILE A 490 20.41 -29.72 2.86
N LEU A 491 19.09 -29.56 2.72
CA LEU A 491 18.10 -30.63 3.00
C LEU A 491 17.76 -31.51 1.78
N GLY A 492 18.14 -31.08 0.58
CA GLY A 492 17.79 -31.79 -0.65
C GLY A 492 18.98 -32.07 -1.57
N GLN A 493 19.95 -31.14 -1.65
CA GLN A 493 21.03 -31.22 -2.63
C GLN A 493 22.36 -31.64 -1.98
N GLU A 494 23.28 -32.16 -2.83
CA GLU A 494 24.63 -32.45 -2.38
C GLU A 494 25.38 -31.19 -1.97
N VAL A 495 26.03 -31.24 -0.83
CA VAL A 495 26.69 -30.09 -0.20
C VAL A 495 28.15 -29.96 -0.67
N GLU A 496 28.80 -31.04 -1.03
CA GLU A 496 30.22 -31.07 -1.42
C GLU A 496 30.43 -31.56 -2.85
N GLU A 497 31.45 -31.03 -3.52
CA GLU A 497 31.92 -31.59 -4.77
C GLU A 497 32.51 -33.01 -4.55
N GLY A 498 32.16 -33.95 -5.41
CA GLY A 498 32.58 -35.36 -5.27
C GLY A 498 31.81 -36.13 -4.20
N ALA A 499 30.83 -35.57 -3.52
CA ALA A 499 29.99 -36.27 -2.56
C ALA A 499 29.23 -37.45 -3.21
N LYS A 500 28.77 -37.28 -4.44
CA LYS A 500 28.08 -38.33 -5.21
C LYS A 500 28.99 -39.53 -5.47
N GLU A 501 30.25 -39.30 -5.83
CA GLU A 501 31.21 -40.38 -6.08
C GLU A 501 31.49 -41.17 -4.80
N LYS A 502 31.74 -40.49 -3.68
CA LYS A 502 31.95 -41.13 -2.38
C LYS A 502 30.72 -41.88 -1.91
N ALA A 503 29.53 -41.31 -2.07
CA ALA A 503 28.28 -42.00 -1.74
C ALA A 503 28.10 -43.26 -2.58
N GLN A 504 28.42 -43.20 -3.88
CA GLN A 504 28.34 -44.34 -4.79
C GLN A 504 29.35 -45.45 -4.41
N GLU A 505 30.60 -45.10 -4.10
CA GLU A 505 31.61 -46.05 -3.64
C GLU A 505 31.15 -46.78 -2.34
N ALA A 506 30.60 -46.02 -1.37
CA ALA A 506 30.07 -46.57 -0.14
C ALA A 506 28.84 -47.47 -0.40
N GLN A 507 27.95 -47.05 -1.30
CA GLN A 507 26.77 -47.81 -1.67
C GLN A 507 27.13 -49.12 -2.38
N ASP A 508 28.11 -49.11 -3.27
CA ASP A 508 28.59 -50.30 -3.98
C ASP A 508 29.27 -51.31 -3.02
N ALA A 509 29.98 -50.80 -2.01
CA ALA A 509 30.59 -51.65 -0.98
C ALA A 509 29.55 -52.35 -0.11
N HIS A 510 28.39 -51.77 0.13
CA HIS A 510 27.31 -52.27 0.98
C HIS A 510 26.01 -52.57 0.22
N LYS A 511 26.10 -52.84 -1.07
CA LYS A 511 24.97 -52.95 -2.00
C LYS A 511 23.82 -53.84 -1.49
N ALA A 512 24.13 -55.01 -0.92
CA ALA A 512 23.11 -55.91 -0.45
C ALA A 512 22.22 -55.31 0.65
N ALA A 513 22.80 -54.50 1.55
CA ALA A 513 22.05 -53.83 2.61
C ALA A 513 21.15 -52.71 2.04
N PHE A 514 21.65 -51.88 1.10
CA PHE A 514 20.87 -50.84 0.46
C PHE A 514 19.71 -51.39 -0.37
N ASP A 515 19.95 -52.42 -1.19
CA ASP A 515 18.92 -53.06 -2.00
C ASP A 515 17.83 -53.68 -1.10
N PHE A 516 18.24 -54.34 0.01
CA PHE A 516 17.31 -54.90 0.99
C PHE A 516 16.42 -53.82 1.64
N VAL A 517 17.01 -52.69 2.10
CA VAL A 517 16.25 -51.62 2.72
C VAL A 517 15.27 -50.98 1.72
N LYS A 518 15.69 -50.78 0.46
CA LYS A 518 14.82 -50.29 -0.58
C LYS A 518 13.64 -51.23 -0.87
N GLU A 519 13.89 -52.55 -0.92
CA GLU A 519 12.86 -53.57 -1.09
C GLU A 519 11.89 -53.59 0.11
N ALA A 520 12.42 -53.54 1.34
CA ALA A 520 11.63 -53.58 2.57
C ALA A 520 10.70 -52.36 2.74
N LEU A 521 11.14 -51.17 2.31
CA LEU A 521 10.37 -49.93 2.38
C LEU A 521 9.48 -49.67 1.15
N GLY A 522 9.77 -50.33 0.02
CA GLY A 522 8.98 -50.27 -1.20
C GLY A 522 8.75 -48.81 -1.68
N ASP A 523 7.47 -48.45 -1.86
CA ASP A 523 7.04 -47.14 -2.38
C ASP A 523 7.10 -46.01 -1.33
N GLN A 524 7.42 -46.29 -0.06
CA GLN A 524 7.56 -45.27 0.97
C GLN A 524 8.76 -44.34 0.71
N VAL A 525 9.79 -44.88 0.03
CA VAL A 525 10.99 -44.12 -0.36
C VAL A 525 11.24 -44.26 -1.85
N LYS A 526 11.64 -43.16 -2.49
CA LYS A 526 12.06 -43.18 -3.90
C LYS A 526 13.42 -43.90 -4.05
N GLU A 527 14.31 -43.60 -3.13
CA GLU A 527 15.70 -44.06 -3.15
C GLU A 527 16.21 -44.27 -1.74
N VAL A 528 17.17 -45.23 -1.58
CA VAL A 528 17.97 -45.41 -0.37
C VAL A 528 19.43 -45.31 -0.78
N ARG A 529 20.19 -44.42 -0.13
CA ARG A 529 21.59 -44.16 -0.50
C ARG A 529 22.51 -43.99 0.71
N ALA A 530 23.81 -44.12 0.49
CA ALA A 530 24.81 -43.81 1.50
C ALA A 530 24.89 -42.29 1.71
N SER A 531 24.94 -41.86 2.98
CA SER A 531 25.08 -40.43 3.32
C SER A 531 26.53 -40.01 3.36
N THR A 532 26.81 -38.84 2.83
CA THR A 532 28.13 -38.19 2.94
C THR A 532 28.11 -37.01 3.92
N ARG A 533 26.93 -36.70 4.49
CA ARG A 533 26.71 -35.55 5.37
C ARG A 533 26.47 -35.91 6.83
N LEU A 534 26.05 -37.13 7.12
CA LEU A 534 25.80 -37.60 8.47
C LEU A 534 27.10 -37.95 9.18
N LYS A 535 27.20 -37.61 10.46
CA LYS A 535 28.30 -37.91 11.35
C LYS A 535 27.85 -38.72 12.56
N SER A 536 27.09 -38.11 13.45
CA SER A 536 26.64 -38.75 14.69
C SER A 536 25.30 -39.48 14.55
N HIS A 537 24.52 -39.19 13.54
CA HIS A 537 23.20 -39.79 13.34
C HIS A 537 23.24 -40.97 12.34
N PRO A 538 22.38 -42.02 12.56
CA PRO A 538 22.34 -43.18 11.68
C PRO A 538 21.64 -42.93 10.35
N VAL A 539 20.71 -41.95 10.32
CA VAL A 539 19.77 -41.78 9.21
C VAL A 539 19.28 -40.35 9.10
N CYS A 540 18.96 -39.92 7.89
CA CYS A 540 18.13 -38.73 7.63
C CYS A 540 17.29 -38.95 6.36
N LEU A 541 16.26 -38.09 6.19
CA LEU A 541 15.54 -37.96 4.94
C LEU A 541 16.00 -36.70 4.20
N THR A 542 16.15 -36.84 2.89
CA THR A 542 16.34 -35.71 1.98
C THR A 542 15.22 -35.70 0.94
N ALA A 543 14.83 -34.50 0.49
CA ALA A 543 13.87 -34.36 -0.59
C ALA A 543 14.57 -34.57 -1.95
N GLY A 544 13.84 -35.10 -2.92
CA GLY A 544 14.26 -35.12 -4.30
C GLY A 544 14.31 -33.72 -4.93
N GLU A 545 14.67 -33.63 -6.22
CA GLU A 545 14.69 -32.39 -6.93
C GLU A 545 13.26 -31.76 -7.03
N GLY A 546 13.15 -30.47 -6.79
CA GLY A 546 11.97 -29.66 -7.05
C GLY A 546 11.11 -29.28 -5.85
N LEU A 547 10.69 -30.25 -5.01
CA LEU A 547 9.81 -29.99 -3.87
C LEU A 547 10.48 -30.37 -2.55
N SER A 548 10.57 -29.42 -1.61
CA SER A 548 11.04 -29.68 -0.26
C SER A 548 9.93 -30.20 0.66
N PHE A 549 10.30 -30.72 1.84
CA PHE A 549 9.32 -31.15 2.84
C PHE A 549 8.53 -29.99 3.43
N GLU A 550 9.13 -28.81 3.58
CA GLU A 550 8.42 -27.62 4.07
C GLU A 550 7.42 -27.11 3.02
N MET A 551 7.79 -27.14 1.74
CA MET A 551 6.84 -26.85 0.66
C MET A 551 5.69 -27.88 0.59
N GLU A 552 5.98 -29.17 0.80
CA GLU A 552 4.94 -30.20 0.91
C GLU A 552 3.96 -29.86 2.02
N LYS A 553 4.45 -29.52 3.22
CA LYS A 553 3.60 -29.11 4.36
C LYS A 553 2.74 -27.89 4.02
N TYR A 554 3.32 -26.89 3.35
CA TYR A 554 2.58 -25.73 2.90
C TYR A 554 1.44 -26.10 1.93
N PHE A 555 1.74 -26.90 0.89
CA PHE A 555 0.70 -27.31 -0.07
C PHE A 555 -0.37 -28.18 0.57
N GLN A 556 -0.02 -29.06 1.50
CA GLN A 556 -1.00 -29.84 2.25
C GLN A 556 -1.91 -28.96 3.14
N ALA A 557 -1.38 -27.87 3.71
CA ALA A 557 -2.18 -26.93 4.50
C ALA A 557 -3.14 -26.09 3.63
N VAL A 558 -2.69 -25.68 2.44
CA VAL A 558 -3.48 -24.81 1.53
C VAL A 558 -4.44 -25.64 0.66
N GLN A 559 -4.02 -26.82 0.21
CA GLN A 559 -4.78 -27.72 -0.67
C GLN A 559 -4.66 -29.17 -0.20
N PRO A 560 -5.37 -29.58 0.87
CA PRO A 560 -5.23 -30.92 1.46
C PRO A 560 -5.45 -32.07 0.48
N ASP A 561 -6.32 -31.88 -0.51
CA ASP A 561 -6.69 -32.91 -1.49
C ASP A 561 -5.77 -32.95 -2.72
N SER A 562 -4.72 -32.11 -2.77
CA SER A 562 -3.82 -32.06 -3.94
C SER A 562 -2.98 -33.31 -4.13
N GLY A 563 -2.75 -34.09 -3.06
CA GLY A 563 -1.90 -35.26 -3.08
C GLY A 563 -0.42 -34.97 -3.39
N ILE A 564 -0.01 -33.71 -3.35
CA ILE A 564 1.37 -33.28 -3.61
C ILE A 564 2.27 -33.77 -2.49
N LYS A 565 3.28 -34.60 -2.82
CA LYS A 565 4.28 -35.11 -1.90
C LYS A 565 5.67 -34.95 -2.50
N ALA A 566 6.64 -34.58 -1.65
CA ALA A 566 8.04 -34.58 -2.03
C ALA A 566 8.57 -36.00 -2.15
N ASP A 567 9.47 -36.21 -3.07
CA ASP A 567 10.20 -37.50 -3.16
C ASP A 567 11.04 -37.69 -1.89
N ARG A 568 10.93 -38.88 -1.27
CA ARG A 568 11.66 -39.25 -0.06
C ARG A 568 12.88 -40.07 -0.42
N ILE A 569 14.06 -39.54 -0.10
CA ILE A 569 15.34 -40.21 -0.24
C ILE A 569 15.85 -40.49 1.16
N LEU A 570 16.02 -41.80 1.49
CA LEU A 570 16.56 -42.23 2.77
C LEU A 570 18.08 -42.31 2.69
N GLU A 571 18.77 -41.48 3.50
CA GLU A 571 20.22 -41.55 3.61
C GLU A 571 20.64 -42.31 4.85
N LEU A 572 21.54 -43.30 4.69
CA LEU A 572 22.07 -44.12 5.77
C LEU A 572 23.56 -43.80 5.99
N ASN A 573 23.95 -43.66 7.25
CA ASN A 573 25.33 -43.49 7.64
C ASN A 573 26.02 -44.87 7.80
N VAL A 574 26.85 -45.23 6.82
CA VAL A 574 27.52 -46.54 6.80
C VAL A 574 28.54 -46.72 7.93
N GLU A 575 29.05 -45.63 8.51
CA GLU A 575 30.00 -45.67 9.62
C GLU A 575 29.29 -45.78 10.99
N HIS A 576 27.96 -45.67 11.04
CA HIS A 576 27.23 -45.71 12.30
C HIS A 576 26.94 -47.12 12.76
N PRO A 577 27.07 -47.46 14.07
CA PRO A 577 26.82 -48.82 14.60
C PRO A 577 25.43 -49.40 14.27
N ALA A 578 24.41 -48.52 14.12
CA ALA A 578 23.07 -48.98 13.72
C ALA A 578 23.03 -49.53 12.29
N PHE A 579 23.86 -49.01 11.37
CA PHE A 579 23.99 -49.54 10.02
C PHE A 579 24.68 -50.90 10.04
N ALA A 580 25.75 -51.07 10.80
CA ALA A 580 26.43 -52.35 10.95
C ALA A 580 25.50 -53.45 11.55
N ALA A 581 24.62 -53.06 12.51
CA ALA A 581 23.60 -53.95 13.06
C ALA A 581 22.55 -54.35 12.00
N LEU A 582 22.09 -53.39 11.18
CA LEU A 582 21.18 -53.64 10.06
C LEU A 582 21.81 -54.59 9.03
N GLU A 583 23.03 -54.32 8.58
CA GLU A 583 23.74 -55.11 7.58
C GLU A 583 23.96 -56.57 8.06
N SER A 584 24.36 -56.74 9.31
CA SER A 584 24.48 -58.07 9.91
C SER A 584 23.14 -58.80 9.94
N ALA A 585 22.04 -58.09 10.25
CA ALA A 585 20.70 -58.69 10.30
C ALA A 585 20.19 -59.09 8.92
N VAL A 586 20.55 -58.38 7.84
CA VAL A 586 20.14 -58.72 6.46
C VAL A 586 20.48 -60.16 6.11
N THR A 587 21.64 -60.66 6.59
CA THR A 587 22.09 -62.03 6.33
C THR A 587 21.62 -62.99 7.41
N ALA A 588 21.62 -62.57 8.68
CA ALA A 588 21.38 -63.47 9.81
C ALA A 588 19.89 -63.63 10.17
N ASP A 589 19.10 -62.59 10.06
CA ASP A 589 17.68 -62.54 10.43
C ASP A 589 16.96 -61.42 9.57
N PRO A 590 16.53 -61.79 8.35
CA PRO A 590 15.89 -60.84 7.44
C PRO A 590 14.62 -60.19 8.00
N GLU A 591 13.86 -60.87 8.86
CA GLU A 591 12.67 -60.29 9.49
C GLU A 591 13.03 -59.19 10.50
N LYS A 592 14.11 -59.38 11.25
CA LYS A 592 14.68 -58.35 12.13
C LYS A 592 15.26 -57.19 11.32
N ALA A 593 15.89 -57.46 10.18
CA ALA A 593 16.41 -56.45 9.28
C ALA A 593 15.28 -55.55 8.71
N LYS A 594 14.10 -56.11 8.35
CA LYS A 594 12.92 -55.32 7.96
C LYS A 594 12.46 -54.39 9.07
N LYS A 595 12.46 -54.86 10.32
CA LYS A 595 12.11 -54.05 11.49
C LYS A 595 13.10 -52.91 11.69
N TYR A 596 14.40 -53.15 11.51
CA TYR A 596 15.42 -52.09 11.56
C TYR A 596 15.23 -51.06 10.44
N ALA A 597 14.95 -51.47 9.20
CA ALA A 597 14.67 -50.60 8.10
C ALA A 597 13.44 -49.69 8.39
N ALA A 598 12.36 -50.28 8.87
CA ALA A 598 11.16 -49.55 9.27
C ALA A 598 11.42 -48.56 10.42
N LEU A 599 12.21 -48.99 11.43
CA LEU A 599 12.59 -48.14 12.56
C LEU A 599 13.39 -46.93 12.11
N LEU A 600 14.43 -47.12 11.30
CA LEU A 600 15.27 -46.04 10.78
C LEU A 600 14.48 -45.08 9.91
N TYR A 601 13.58 -45.57 9.06
CA TYR A 601 12.71 -44.75 8.24
C TYR A 601 11.77 -43.87 9.09
N ASN A 602 11.10 -44.47 10.08
CA ASN A 602 10.21 -43.71 10.97
C ASN A 602 10.97 -42.66 11.82
N GLN A 603 12.20 -42.98 12.26
CA GLN A 603 13.07 -42.01 12.92
C GLN A 603 13.44 -40.86 12.00
N ALA A 604 13.74 -41.13 10.73
CA ALA A 604 14.05 -40.13 9.74
C ALA A 604 12.85 -39.22 9.44
N LEU A 605 11.62 -39.74 9.41
CA LEU A 605 10.38 -38.94 9.33
C LEU A 605 10.25 -38.01 10.53
N LEU A 606 10.43 -38.51 11.75
CA LEU A 606 10.36 -37.70 12.97
C LEU A 606 11.39 -36.57 12.97
N ILE A 607 12.64 -36.87 12.56
CA ILE A 607 13.73 -35.88 12.45
C ILE A 607 13.37 -34.81 11.41
N ALA A 608 12.78 -35.18 10.28
CA ALA A 608 12.33 -34.27 9.24
C ALA A 608 11.05 -33.50 9.61
N GLY A 609 10.47 -33.75 10.79
CA GLY A 609 9.21 -33.12 11.22
C GLY A 609 8.01 -33.55 10.37
N LEU A 610 8.08 -34.75 9.76
CA LEU A 610 6.98 -35.34 9.00
C LEU A 610 6.12 -36.26 9.89
N PRO A 611 4.81 -36.35 9.64
CA PRO A 611 3.95 -37.23 10.42
C PRO A 611 4.27 -38.70 10.17
N LEU A 612 4.19 -39.51 11.23
CA LEU A 612 4.18 -40.96 11.11
C LEU A 612 2.81 -41.44 10.63
N GLU A 613 2.77 -42.35 9.67
CA GLU A 613 1.50 -42.96 9.22
C GLU A 613 0.88 -43.83 10.31
N ASP A 614 1.71 -44.58 11.06
CA ASP A 614 1.28 -45.42 12.19
C ASP A 614 2.16 -45.19 13.43
N PRO A 615 1.84 -44.18 14.28
CA PRO A 615 2.58 -43.91 15.51
C PRO A 615 2.52 -45.05 16.54
N SER A 616 1.41 -45.80 16.57
CA SER A 616 1.24 -46.95 17.48
C SER A 616 2.13 -48.11 17.07
N GLY A 617 2.13 -48.46 15.80
CA GLY A 617 3.02 -49.50 15.25
C GLY A 617 4.50 -49.15 15.41
N TYR A 618 4.87 -47.88 15.29
CA TYR A 618 6.23 -47.41 15.59
C TYR A 618 6.60 -47.68 17.07
N THR A 619 5.71 -47.37 18.00
CA THR A 619 5.93 -47.59 19.44
C THR A 619 6.07 -49.07 19.75
N ASP A 620 5.20 -49.92 19.18
CA ASP A 620 5.26 -51.38 19.35
C ASP A 620 6.57 -51.95 18.80
N LEU A 621 7.02 -51.46 17.63
CA LEU A 621 8.29 -51.86 17.03
C LEU A 621 9.50 -51.51 17.92
N VAL A 622 9.52 -50.27 18.48
CA VAL A 622 10.57 -49.89 19.44
C VAL A 622 10.58 -50.81 20.66
N CYS A 623 9.41 -51.08 21.27
CA CYS A 623 9.29 -51.95 22.44
C CYS A 623 9.69 -53.39 22.15
N GLU A 624 9.40 -53.87 20.95
CA GLU A 624 9.81 -55.21 20.52
C GLU A 624 11.33 -55.34 20.38
N LEU A 625 11.98 -54.35 19.80
CA LEU A 625 13.43 -54.29 19.62
C LEU A 625 14.23 -54.05 20.91
N MET A 626 13.56 -53.66 22.00
CA MET A 626 14.14 -53.52 23.34
C MET A 626 14.16 -54.83 24.14
N LYS A 627 13.51 -55.88 23.65
CA LYS A 627 13.49 -57.22 24.24
C LYS A 627 14.66 -58.05 23.73
#